data_0e5e6aa0c17fb029258aea08f5502239
#
_entry.id   0e5e6aa0c17fb029258aea08f5502239
#
_cell.length_a   1.000
_cell.length_b   1.000
_cell.length_c   1.000
_cell.angle_alpha   90.00
_cell.angle_beta   90.00
_cell.angle_gamma   90.00
#
_symmetry.space_group_name_H-M   'P 1'
#
loop_
_entity.id
_entity.type
_entity.pdbx_description
1 polymer ?
#
loop_
_entity_poly.entity_id
_entity_poly.type
_entity_poly.pdbx_seq_one_letter_code
_entity_poly.pdbx_strand_id
1 'polypeptide(L)'
;LRALMDGGRLFVANLSKGRIGEDASAFLGAVLVASFQLATYARADVEPERRQPFVLAIDEFPTFATPTFAELLAEARKYGLGLVLANQHLEQLDDRLRAALLGNAGTLVVFRVSADDAQVLEPEFAPELDRGDLARLGRHEVALKLSIDGMTSPPFTASTVPPTA
;
A
#
# COMPACT_ATOMS: atom_id res chain seq x y z
N LEU A 1 2.17 -4.83 19.93
CA LEU A 1 1.59 -4.04 18.85
C LEU A 1 0.07 -3.96 18.96
N ARG A 2 -0.66 -5.05 19.31
CA ARG A 2 -2.12 -5.02 19.49
C ARG A 2 -2.58 -3.87 20.39
N ALA A 3 -2.02 -3.72 21.60
CA ALA A 3 -2.37 -2.64 22.53
C ALA A 3 -2.10 -1.23 21.97
N LEU A 4 -1.15 -1.11 21.03
CA LEU A 4 -0.86 0.13 20.32
C LEU A 4 -1.97 0.42 19.30
N MET A 5 -2.39 -0.58 18.54
CA MET A 5 -3.47 -0.48 17.56
C MET A 5 -4.80 -0.15 18.24
N ASP A 6 -5.16 -0.89 19.28
CA ASP A 6 -6.42 -0.74 20.01
C ASP A 6 -6.48 0.58 20.80
N GLY A 7 -5.32 1.12 21.17
CA GLY A 7 -5.20 2.42 21.86
C GLY A 7 -5.09 3.64 20.94
N GLY A 8 -5.18 3.46 19.60
CA GLY A 8 -5.09 4.56 18.64
C GLY A 8 -3.75 5.30 18.68
N ARG A 9 -2.65 4.62 18.99
CA ARG A 9 -1.34 5.24 19.18
C ARG A 9 -0.55 5.31 17.90
N LEU A 10 0.28 6.34 17.76
CA LEU A 10 1.23 6.47 16.67
C LEU A 10 2.47 5.61 16.94
N PHE A 11 2.92 4.88 15.93
CA PHE A 11 4.18 4.16 15.90
C PHE A 11 4.96 4.55 14.64
N VAL A 12 6.23 4.87 14.79
CA VAL A 12 7.12 5.21 13.68
C VAL A 12 8.38 4.36 13.78
N ALA A 13 8.70 3.64 12.71
CA ALA A 13 9.95 2.89 12.58
C ALA A 13 10.78 3.47 11.44
N ASN A 14 11.97 3.96 11.77
CA ASN A 14 12.93 4.39 10.75
C ASN A 14 13.87 3.22 10.42
N LEU A 15 13.59 2.56 9.29
CA LEU A 15 14.32 1.41 8.77
C LEU A 15 15.26 1.80 7.62
N SER A 16 15.75 3.05 7.60
CA SER A 16 16.61 3.56 6.53
C SER A 16 17.84 2.66 6.32
N LYS A 17 17.98 2.12 5.10
CA LYS A 17 19.11 1.27 4.66
C LYS A 17 20.47 1.94 4.90
N GLY A 18 20.56 3.25 4.74
CA GLY A 18 21.77 4.02 4.98
C GLY A 18 22.22 4.09 6.45
N ARG A 19 21.33 3.77 7.40
CA ARG A 19 21.61 3.82 8.84
C ARG A 19 21.91 2.45 9.44
N ILE A 20 21.19 1.43 9.04
CA ILE A 20 21.25 0.10 9.66
C ILE A 20 21.74 -1.01 8.72
N GLY A 21 21.97 -0.67 7.44
CA GLY A 21 22.30 -1.64 6.40
C GLY A 21 21.05 -2.26 5.75
N GLU A 22 21.22 -2.80 4.55
CA GLU A 22 20.11 -3.32 3.74
C GLU A 22 19.50 -4.59 4.36
N ASP A 23 20.33 -5.57 4.71
CA ASP A 23 19.85 -6.83 5.27
C ASP A 23 19.14 -6.64 6.62
N ALA A 24 19.69 -5.79 7.50
CA ALA A 24 19.07 -5.49 8.78
C ALA A 24 17.74 -4.73 8.60
N SER A 25 17.68 -3.80 7.66
CA SER A 25 16.46 -3.10 7.30
C SER A 25 15.37 -4.06 6.83
N ALA A 26 15.68 -4.92 5.85
CA ALA A 26 14.76 -5.90 5.31
C ALA A 26 14.27 -6.88 6.39
N PHE A 27 15.17 -7.43 7.18
CA PHE A 27 14.83 -8.35 8.26
C PHE A 27 13.92 -7.72 9.32
N LEU A 28 14.33 -6.56 9.86
CA LEU A 28 13.56 -5.88 10.90
C LEU A 28 12.18 -5.43 10.39
N GLY A 29 12.11 -4.94 9.14
CA GLY A 29 10.86 -4.55 8.52
C GLY A 29 9.92 -5.74 8.31
N ALA A 30 10.43 -6.86 7.81
CA ALA A 30 9.64 -8.09 7.66
C ALA A 30 9.11 -8.60 9.01
N VAL A 31 9.93 -8.58 10.07
CA VAL A 31 9.51 -8.94 11.44
C VAL A 31 8.42 -7.99 11.95
N LEU A 32 8.56 -6.69 11.73
CA LEU A 32 7.53 -5.70 12.12
C LEU A 32 6.22 -5.93 11.37
N VAL A 33 6.27 -6.12 10.06
CA VAL A 33 5.08 -6.39 9.23
C VAL A 33 4.38 -7.67 9.69
N ALA A 34 5.13 -8.77 9.88
CA ALA A 34 4.57 -10.02 10.41
C ALA A 34 3.98 -9.84 11.81
N SER A 35 4.59 -9.02 12.66
CA SER A 35 4.10 -8.74 14.00
C SER A 35 2.80 -7.91 13.97
N PHE A 36 2.66 -6.95 13.03
CA PHE A 36 1.41 -6.23 12.81
C PHE A 36 0.32 -7.15 12.24
N GLN A 37 0.68 -8.08 11.35
CA GLN A 37 -0.25 -9.09 10.84
C GLN A 37 -0.81 -9.96 11.96
N LEU A 38 0.04 -10.48 12.84
CA LEU A 38 -0.38 -11.26 14.01
C LEU A 38 -1.25 -10.43 14.97
N ALA A 39 -0.86 -9.17 15.24
CA ALA A 39 -1.64 -8.28 16.06
C ALA A 39 -3.02 -7.97 15.45
N THR A 40 -3.09 -7.88 14.13
CA THR A 40 -4.33 -7.69 13.36
C THR A 40 -5.26 -8.90 13.54
N TYR A 41 -4.77 -10.10 13.31
CA TYR A 41 -5.56 -11.33 13.45
C TYR A 41 -5.99 -11.58 14.91
N ALA A 42 -5.18 -11.21 15.88
CA ALA A 42 -5.54 -11.28 17.30
C ALA A 42 -6.74 -10.39 17.68
N ARG A 43 -7.17 -9.47 16.79
CA ARG A 43 -8.39 -8.65 16.99
C ARG A 43 -9.68 -9.38 16.60
N ALA A 44 -9.58 -10.66 16.22
CA ALA A 44 -10.75 -11.49 15.90
C ALA A 44 -11.70 -11.66 17.11
N ASP A 45 -11.19 -11.54 18.35
CA ASP A 45 -11.95 -11.58 19.59
C ASP A 45 -12.71 -10.28 19.92
N VAL A 46 -12.49 -9.20 19.15
CA VAL A 46 -13.18 -7.91 19.30
C VAL A 46 -14.30 -7.82 18.27
N GLU A 47 -15.48 -7.38 18.68
CA GLU A 47 -16.60 -7.11 17.78
C GLU A 47 -16.22 -6.08 16.72
N PRO A 48 -16.62 -6.24 15.44
CA PRO A 48 -16.21 -5.36 14.33
C PRO A 48 -16.42 -3.88 14.61
N GLU A 49 -17.56 -3.52 15.20
CA GLU A 49 -17.98 -2.13 15.50
C GLU A 49 -17.14 -1.49 16.61
N ARG A 50 -16.46 -2.31 17.41
CA ARG A 50 -15.61 -1.87 18.52
C ARG A 50 -14.13 -1.86 18.17
N ARG A 51 -13.75 -2.33 16.97
CA ARG A 51 -12.37 -2.31 16.50
C ARG A 51 -11.95 -0.89 16.17
N GLN A 52 -10.98 -0.37 16.91
CA GLN A 52 -10.38 0.93 16.60
C GLN A 52 -9.68 0.85 15.23
N PRO A 53 -10.06 1.66 14.23
CA PRO A 53 -9.36 1.70 12.94
C PRO A 53 -7.87 2.03 13.15
N PHE A 54 -7.01 1.29 12.47
CA PHE A 54 -5.57 1.53 12.48
C PHE A 54 -5.04 1.51 11.05
N VAL A 55 -4.15 2.43 10.71
CA VAL A 55 -3.52 2.51 9.39
C VAL A 55 -2.04 2.15 9.51
N LEU A 56 -1.60 1.18 8.73
CA LEU A 56 -0.20 0.80 8.57
C LEU A 56 0.29 1.33 7.21
N ALA A 57 1.13 2.36 7.25
CA ALA A 57 1.78 2.90 6.06
C ALA A 57 3.20 2.29 5.93
N ILE A 58 3.51 1.74 4.77
CA ILE A 58 4.80 1.10 4.47
C ILE A 58 5.34 1.71 3.17
N ASP A 59 6.43 2.45 3.30
CA ASP A 59 7.20 2.91 2.16
C ASP A 59 8.17 1.82 1.71
N GLU A 60 8.41 1.68 0.40
CA GLU A 60 9.22 0.60 -0.20
C GLU A 60 8.79 -0.80 0.28
N PHE A 61 7.46 -1.03 0.34
CA PHE A 61 6.89 -2.23 0.94
C PHE A 61 7.41 -3.56 0.34
N PRO A 62 7.83 -3.68 -0.94
CA PRO A 62 8.38 -4.93 -1.48
C PRO A 62 9.60 -5.42 -0.69
N THR A 63 10.39 -4.51 -0.12
CA THR A 63 11.56 -4.85 0.72
C THR A 63 11.16 -5.63 1.98
N PHE A 64 9.93 -5.44 2.47
CA PHE A 64 9.43 -5.99 3.73
C PHE A 64 8.33 -7.05 3.54
N ALA A 65 7.89 -7.25 2.30
CA ALA A 65 6.82 -8.19 1.99
C ALA A 65 7.26 -9.63 2.23
N THR A 66 6.43 -10.35 2.99
CA THR A 66 6.60 -11.79 3.24
C THR A 66 5.64 -12.58 2.35
N PRO A 67 5.85 -13.90 2.15
CA PRO A 67 4.93 -14.73 1.37
C PRO A 67 3.47 -14.68 1.85
N THR A 68 3.25 -14.36 3.14
CA THR A 68 1.90 -14.24 3.75
C THR A 68 1.30 -12.85 3.60
N PHE A 69 2.04 -11.89 3.03
CA PHE A 69 1.56 -10.50 2.88
C PHE A 69 0.31 -10.43 1.97
N ALA A 70 0.22 -11.29 0.96
CA ALA A 70 -0.96 -11.38 0.11
C ALA A 70 -2.25 -11.73 0.90
N GLU A 71 -2.13 -12.54 1.95
CA GLU A 71 -3.24 -12.86 2.86
C GLU A 71 -3.64 -11.65 3.70
N LEU A 72 -2.65 -10.88 4.17
CA LEU A 72 -2.91 -9.64 4.89
C LEU A 72 -3.67 -8.64 4.01
N LEU A 73 -3.30 -8.48 2.73
CA LEU A 73 -4.01 -7.61 1.78
C LEU A 73 -5.49 -7.98 1.64
N ALA A 74 -5.80 -9.27 1.59
CA ALA A 74 -7.17 -9.76 1.43
C ALA A 74 -8.01 -9.60 2.71
N GLU A 75 -7.41 -9.67 3.89
CA GLU A 75 -8.14 -9.78 5.16
C GLU A 75 -8.01 -8.57 6.09
N ALA A 76 -7.03 -7.69 5.90
CA ALA A 76 -6.72 -6.58 6.82
C ALA A 76 -7.94 -5.74 7.19
N ARG A 77 -8.77 -5.39 6.21
CA ARG A 77 -9.98 -4.57 6.39
C ARG A 77 -10.96 -5.19 7.37
N LYS A 78 -11.12 -6.50 7.34
CA LYS A 78 -12.02 -7.26 8.24
C LYS A 78 -11.67 -7.03 9.71
N TYR A 79 -10.39 -6.83 10.01
CA TYR A 79 -9.90 -6.60 11.37
C TYR A 79 -9.63 -5.13 11.71
N GLY A 80 -10.13 -4.21 10.88
CA GLY A 80 -9.97 -2.78 11.10
C GLY A 80 -8.55 -2.25 10.83
N LEU A 81 -7.77 -2.96 9.98
CA LEU A 81 -6.48 -2.48 9.51
C LEU A 81 -6.62 -1.92 8.08
N GLY A 82 -6.29 -0.64 7.91
CA GLY A 82 -6.05 -0.01 6.62
C GLY A 82 -4.57 -0.14 6.24
N LEU A 83 -4.30 -0.35 4.96
CA LEU A 83 -2.93 -0.41 4.43
C LEU A 83 -2.70 0.74 3.45
N VAL A 84 -1.59 1.45 3.61
CA VAL A 84 -1.05 2.40 2.63
C VAL A 84 0.32 1.90 2.22
N LEU A 85 0.44 1.49 0.98
CA LEU A 85 1.65 0.84 0.46
C LEU A 85 2.24 1.69 -0.66
N ALA A 86 3.53 1.98 -0.57
CA ALA A 86 4.26 2.67 -1.62
C ALA A 86 5.41 1.82 -2.14
N ASN A 87 5.62 1.88 -3.46
CA ASN A 87 6.76 1.25 -4.13
C ASN A 87 7.09 2.01 -5.42
N GLN A 88 8.30 1.83 -5.91
CA GLN A 88 8.77 2.52 -7.11
C GLN A 88 8.52 1.70 -8.38
N HIS A 89 8.61 0.37 -8.32
CA HIS A 89 8.49 -0.52 -9.46
C HIS A 89 7.68 -1.78 -9.14
N LEU A 90 6.69 -2.10 -9.97
CA LEU A 90 5.87 -3.29 -9.79
C LEU A 90 6.63 -4.60 -10.08
N GLU A 91 7.71 -4.55 -10.86
CA GLU A 91 8.58 -5.71 -11.13
C GLU A 91 9.26 -6.27 -9.86
N GLN A 92 9.36 -5.47 -8.78
CA GLN A 92 9.87 -5.94 -7.49
C GLN A 92 8.92 -6.92 -6.78
N LEU A 93 7.67 -7.01 -7.26
CA LEU A 93 6.65 -7.89 -6.73
C LEU A 93 6.58 -9.16 -7.56
N ASP A 94 6.51 -10.31 -6.90
CA ASP A 94 6.14 -11.54 -7.58
C ASP A 94 4.69 -11.46 -8.12
N ASP A 95 4.35 -12.34 -9.07
CA ASP A 95 3.04 -12.30 -9.73
C ASP A 95 1.87 -12.47 -8.77
N ARG A 96 2.03 -13.29 -7.72
CA ARG A 96 0.99 -13.53 -6.71
C ARG A 96 0.73 -12.28 -5.88
N LEU A 97 1.79 -11.64 -5.40
CA LEU A 97 1.67 -10.44 -4.57
C LEU A 97 1.15 -9.26 -5.39
N ARG A 98 1.62 -9.11 -6.64
CA ARG A 98 1.15 -8.08 -7.56
C ARG A 98 -0.34 -8.23 -7.86
N ALA A 99 -0.80 -9.44 -8.17
CA ALA A 99 -2.22 -9.71 -8.38
C ALA A 99 -3.06 -9.46 -7.11
N ALA A 100 -2.56 -9.85 -5.94
CA ALA A 100 -3.23 -9.60 -4.68
C ALA A 100 -3.30 -8.09 -4.36
N LEU A 101 -2.24 -7.34 -4.66
CA LEU A 101 -2.19 -5.89 -4.47
C LEU A 101 -3.26 -5.20 -5.32
N LEU A 102 -3.23 -5.40 -6.64
CA LEU A 102 -4.16 -4.76 -7.57
C LEU A 102 -5.61 -5.20 -7.33
N GLY A 103 -5.83 -6.48 -7.02
CA GLY A 103 -7.17 -7.00 -6.75
C GLY A 103 -7.81 -6.55 -5.42
N ASN A 104 -7.02 -6.08 -4.45
CA ASN A 104 -7.51 -5.63 -3.15
C ASN A 104 -7.35 -4.13 -2.90
N ALA A 105 -6.61 -3.41 -3.76
CA ALA A 105 -6.44 -1.97 -3.63
C ALA A 105 -7.74 -1.24 -4.01
N GLY A 106 -8.38 -0.61 -3.04
CA GLY A 106 -9.54 0.24 -3.29
C GLY A 106 -9.18 1.60 -3.92
N THR A 107 -8.00 2.11 -3.61
CA THR A 107 -7.49 3.37 -4.14
C THR A 107 -6.11 3.14 -4.75
N LEU A 108 -5.92 3.62 -5.97
CA LEU A 108 -4.63 3.65 -6.66
C LEU A 108 -4.22 5.10 -6.91
N VAL A 109 -2.98 5.42 -6.55
CA VAL A 109 -2.33 6.71 -6.81
C VAL A 109 -1.05 6.42 -7.58
N VAL A 110 -1.00 6.80 -8.83
CA VAL A 110 0.10 6.48 -9.74
C VAL A 110 0.75 7.77 -10.21
N PHE A 111 2.01 7.95 -9.88
CA PHE A 111 2.88 8.95 -10.51
C PHE A 111 3.41 8.38 -11.83
N ARG A 112 4.25 9.15 -12.53
CA ARG A 112 4.87 8.67 -13.77
C ARG A 112 5.61 7.35 -13.54
N VAL A 113 5.30 6.35 -14.34
CA VAL A 113 5.84 4.99 -14.27
C VAL A 113 6.63 4.63 -15.53
N SER A 114 7.36 3.51 -15.48
CA SER A 114 8.00 2.90 -16.64
C SER A 114 6.97 2.40 -17.64
N ALA A 115 7.40 2.10 -18.88
CA ALA A 115 6.52 1.52 -19.90
C ALA A 115 5.97 0.14 -19.49
N ASP A 116 6.79 -0.66 -18.79
CA ASP A 116 6.42 -1.99 -18.35
C ASP A 116 5.39 -1.93 -17.22
N ASP A 117 5.61 -1.05 -16.22
CA ASP A 117 4.63 -0.80 -15.15
C ASP A 117 3.33 -0.21 -15.71
N ALA A 118 3.41 0.71 -16.70
CA ALA A 118 2.25 1.28 -17.35
C ALA A 118 1.40 0.21 -18.06
N GLN A 119 2.03 -0.77 -18.69
CA GLN A 119 1.32 -1.90 -19.32
C GLN A 119 0.57 -2.75 -18.28
N VAL A 120 1.14 -2.95 -17.10
CA VAL A 120 0.50 -3.69 -16.00
C VAL A 120 -0.66 -2.92 -15.41
N LEU A 121 -0.53 -1.59 -15.31
CA LEU A 121 -1.53 -0.72 -14.68
C LEU A 121 -2.66 -0.30 -15.63
N GLU A 122 -2.46 -0.33 -16.94
CA GLU A 122 -3.45 0.09 -17.95
C GLU A 122 -4.85 -0.50 -17.70
N PRO A 123 -5.03 -1.81 -17.39
CA PRO A 123 -6.36 -2.37 -17.12
C PRO A 123 -7.11 -1.73 -15.95
N GLU A 124 -6.39 -1.15 -14.98
CA GLU A 124 -6.96 -0.49 -13.82
C GLU A 124 -7.44 0.94 -14.12
N PHE A 125 -6.92 1.55 -15.19
CA PHE A 125 -7.17 2.93 -15.57
C PHE A 125 -7.95 3.08 -16.89
N ALA A 126 -8.14 2.00 -17.65
CA ALA A 126 -8.92 2.00 -18.87
C ALA A 126 -10.43 2.14 -18.56
N PRO A 127 -11.24 2.76 -19.48
CA PRO A 127 -10.81 3.35 -20.75
C PRO A 127 -10.32 4.81 -20.64
N GLU A 128 -10.37 5.44 -19.47
CA GLU A 128 -10.13 6.88 -19.29
C GLU A 128 -8.68 7.27 -19.53
N LEU A 129 -7.73 6.40 -19.13
CA LEU A 129 -6.29 6.61 -19.32
C LEU A 129 -5.63 5.35 -19.90
N ASP A 130 -4.80 5.54 -20.90
CA ASP A 130 -4.00 4.47 -21.48
C ASP A 130 -2.59 4.40 -20.87
N ARG A 131 -1.82 3.35 -21.22
CA ARG A 131 -0.43 3.20 -20.79
C ARG A 131 0.47 4.37 -21.17
N GLY A 132 0.18 5.03 -22.31
CA GLY A 132 0.93 6.18 -22.77
C GLY A 132 0.68 7.40 -21.88
N ASP A 133 -0.52 7.58 -21.37
CA ASP A 133 -0.86 8.64 -20.42
C ASP A 133 -0.11 8.43 -19.10
N LEU A 134 -0.13 7.21 -18.55
CA LEU A 134 0.57 6.85 -17.32
C LEU A 134 2.10 7.06 -17.42
N ALA A 135 2.70 6.70 -18.56
CA ALA A 135 4.14 6.86 -18.79
C ALA A 135 4.57 8.33 -19.03
N ARG A 136 3.63 9.20 -19.44
CA ARG A 136 3.89 10.61 -19.77
C ARG A 136 3.45 11.61 -18.70
N LEU A 137 2.95 11.16 -17.55
CA LEU A 137 2.60 12.05 -16.44
C LEU A 137 3.74 13.01 -16.13
N GLY A 138 3.41 14.28 -16.00
CA GLY A 138 4.35 15.36 -15.71
C GLY A 138 4.82 15.33 -14.25
N ARG A 139 5.73 16.27 -13.94
CA ARG A 139 6.14 16.47 -12.56
C ARG A 139 4.93 16.96 -11.73
N HIS A 140 4.70 16.33 -10.59
CA HIS A 140 3.55 16.61 -9.70
C HIS A 140 2.18 16.23 -10.28
N GLU A 141 2.12 15.54 -11.41
CA GLU A 141 0.90 14.93 -11.91
C GLU A 141 0.76 13.50 -11.41
N VAL A 142 -0.49 13.10 -11.16
CA VAL A 142 -0.86 11.76 -10.72
C VAL A 142 -2.09 11.28 -11.48
N ALA A 143 -2.15 9.99 -11.76
CA ALA A 143 -3.36 9.29 -12.13
C ALA A 143 -3.98 8.67 -10.86
N LEU A 144 -5.28 8.80 -10.72
CA LEU A 144 -6.04 8.42 -9.53
C LEU A 144 -7.22 7.53 -9.90
N LYS A 145 -7.41 6.47 -9.13
CA LYS A 145 -8.63 5.67 -9.06
C LYS A 145 -8.99 5.54 -7.59
N LEU A 146 -10.09 6.10 -7.16
CA LEU A 146 -10.43 6.24 -5.76
C LEU A 146 -11.56 5.29 -5.35
N SER A 147 -11.48 4.77 -4.13
CA SER A 147 -12.64 4.16 -3.46
C SER A 147 -13.28 5.19 -2.55
N ILE A 148 -14.51 5.58 -2.86
CA ILE A 148 -15.30 6.57 -2.11
C ILE A 148 -16.58 5.89 -1.65
N ASP A 149 -16.79 5.77 -0.35
CA ASP A 149 -17.97 5.12 0.25
C ASP A 149 -18.24 3.70 -0.29
N GLY A 150 -17.16 2.96 -0.58
CA GLY A 150 -17.24 1.61 -1.12
C GLY A 150 -17.49 1.52 -2.63
N MET A 151 -17.60 2.63 -3.31
CA MET A 151 -17.71 2.70 -4.78
C MET A 151 -16.38 3.13 -5.39
N THR A 152 -16.04 2.55 -6.53
CA THR A 152 -14.83 2.93 -7.29
C THR A 152 -15.16 4.09 -8.22
N SER A 153 -14.37 5.18 -8.14
CA SER A 153 -14.50 6.29 -9.08
C SER A 153 -13.99 5.91 -10.48
N PRO A 154 -14.48 6.53 -11.57
CA PRO A 154 -13.74 6.55 -12.81
C PRO A 154 -12.32 7.08 -12.57
N PRO A 155 -11.30 6.56 -13.27
CA PRO A 155 -9.95 7.12 -13.22
C PRO A 155 -9.88 8.56 -13.73
N PHE A 156 -9.00 9.35 -13.15
CA PHE A 156 -8.75 10.74 -13.56
C PHE A 156 -7.32 11.17 -13.21
N THR A 157 -6.87 12.27 -13.79
CA THR A 157 -5.59 12.88 -13.44
C THR A 157 -5.77 14.07 -12.52
N ALA A 158 -4.77 14.34 -11.70
CA ALA A 158 -4.71 15.50 -10.81
C ALA A 158 -3.27 16.01 -10.67
N SER A 159 -3.13 17.23 -10.15
CA SER A 159 -1.83 17.79 -9.78
C SER A 159 -1.67 17.78 -8.27
N THR A 160 -0.49 17.35 -7.80
CA THR A 160 -0.15 17.41 -6.38
C THR A 160 0.42 18.78 -6.02
N VAL A 161 0.17 19.21 -4.79
CA VAL A 161 0.79 20.43 -4.24
C VAL A 161 2.21 20.11 -3.79
N PRO A 162 3.21 20.91 -4.13
CA PRO A 162 4.57 20.73 -3.61
C PRO A 162 4.55 20.75 -2.07
N PRO A 163 5.42 19.96 -1.40
CA PRO A 163 5.54 20.05 0.05
C PRO A 163 5.91 21.49 0.43
N THR A 164 5.17 22.05 1.37
CA THR A 164 5.56 23.33 2.00
C THR A 164 6.83 23.10 2.81
N ALA A 165 7.85 23.93 2.56
CA ALA A 165 9.12 23.89 3.28
C ALA A 165 8.94 24.25 4.77
#